data_38748a7de684ad3ca76fc14a90c047e9
#
_entry.id   38748a7de684ad3ca76fc14a90c047e9
#
_cell.length_a   1.000
_cell.length_b   1.000
_cell.length_c   1.000
_cell.angle_alpha   90.00
_cell.angle_beta   90.00
_cell.angle_gamma   90.00
#
_symmetry.space_group_name_H-M   'P 1'
#
loop_
_entity.id
_entity.type
_entity.pdbx_description
1 polymer ?
#
loop_
_entity_poly.entity_id
_entity_poly.type
_entity_poly.pdbx_seq_one_letter_code
_entity_poly.pdbx_strand_id
1 'polypeptide(L)'
;PRPPNAAIIEFWEGSPLCASGIAAEPGSREFFAIYDALRQQNEPHEFAMQLHEYGRFHGKRVLEVGCGNAYTLAKYAEHGAQVFGLDLTKKAIDVSKRRFDIGGIDGEFHVGNAEQLPFGDNTFDCICSMGVLHHVSNTESATEEIYRCLKPGGRLIVMLYHRNSLLYRVWMPVQARRRRKSIQRLVNEVDGVGNPKGDVYSKGEMKHLLRSFSSIEMFCGCLNIGPRYEVLIPK
;
A
#
# COMPACT_ATOMS: atom_id res chain seq x y z
N PRO A 1 -5.50 16.54 -14.77
CA PRO A 1 -4.04 16.58 -14.83
C PRO A 1 -3.48 15.77 -13.64
N ARG A 2 -2.40 15.03 -13.92
CA ARG A 2 -1.69 14.25 -12.91
C ARG A 2 -0.93 15.21 -11.97
N PRO A 3 -0.97 15.05 -10.63
CA PRO A 3 -0.19 15.91 -9.75
C PRO A 3 1.30 15.62 -9.92
N PRO A 4 2.17 16.61 -9.75
CA PRO A 4 3.61 16.39 -9.78
C PRO A 4 4.04 15.57 -8.56
N ASN A 5 5.08 14.73 -8.71
CA ASN A 5 5.60 13.91 -7.63
C ASN A 5 6.03 14.74 -6.41
N ALA A 6 6.51 15.96 -6.61
CA ALA A 6 6.86 16.87 -5.51
C ALA A 6 5.69 17.11 -4.54
N ALA A 7 4.46 17.31 -5.04
CA ALA A 7 3.29 17.51 -4.19
C ALA A 7 2.90 16.23 -3.43
N ILE A 8 3.12 15.06 -4.04
CA ILE A 8 2.88 13.75 -3.41
C ILE A 8 3.90 13.52 -2.29
N ILE A 9 5.18 13.81 -2.56
CA ILE A 9 6.26 13.73 -1.57
C ILE A 9 5.97 14.65 -0.39
N GLU A 10 5.66 15.92 -0.64
CA GLU A 10 5.37 16.92 0.40
C GLU A 10 4.23 16.45 1.32
N PHE A 11 3.16 15.91 0.74
CA PHE A 11 2.03 15.39 1.51
C PHE A 11 2.45 14.21 2.41
N TRP A 12 3.12 13.20 1.85
CA TRP A 12 3.47 11.98 2.59
C TRP A 12 4.63 12.18 3.56
N GLU A 13 5.57 13.11 3.30
CA GLU A 13 6.58 13.53 4.30
C GLU A 13 5.91 14.24 5.50
N GLY A 14 4.85 15.02 5.25
CA GLY A 14 4.09 15.71 6.30
C GLY A 14 3.11 14.81 7.07
N SER A 15 2.62 13.74 6.43
CA SER A 15 1.59 12.85 6.98
C SER A 15 1.95 11.38 6.78
N PRO A 16 3.09 10.92 7.30
CA PRO A 16 3.57 9.57 7.02
C PRO A 16 2.64 8.53 7.62
N LEU A 17 2.43 7.46 6.87
CA LEU A 17 1.92 6.18 7.35
C LEU A 17 0.44 6.13 7.74
N CYS A 18 -0.38 7.15 7.41
CA CYS A 18 -1.77 7.23 7.89
C CYS A 18 -1.90 7.00 9.41
N ALA A 19 -0.84 7.34 10.16
CA ALA A 19 -0.70 7.06 11.59
C ALA A 19 -1.02 8.25 12.49
N SER A 20 -1.74 9.24 11.97
CA SER A 20 -2.09 10.49 12.69
C SER A 20 -2.89 10.27 13.98
N GLY A 21 -3.43 9.07 14.19
CA GLY A 21 -4.14 8.70 15.42
C GLY A 21 -3.28 7.98 16.47
N ILE A 22 -1.99 7.74 16.20
CA ILE A 22 -1.09 7.05 17.14
C ILE A 22 -0.34 8.10 17.96
N ALA A 23 -0.56 8.08 19.28
CA ALA A 23 0.04 9.05 20.22
C ALA A 23 1.45 8.65 20.65
N ALA A 24 2.20 7.92 19.82
CA ALA A 24 3.57 7.50 20.09
C ALA A 24 4.50 8.05 19.00
N GLU A 25 5.78 8.24 19.33
CA GLU A 25 6.79 8.72 18.40
C GLU A 25 6.99 7.72 17.24
N PRO A 26 6.82 8.14 15.97
CA PRO A 26 7.03 7.26 14.83
C PRO A 26 8.43 6.61 14.86
N GLY A 27 8.45 5.27 14.73
CA GLY A 27 9.68 4.49 14.81
C GLY A 27 10.06 4.02 16.22
N SER A 28 9.29 4.36 17.27
CA SER A 28 9.45 3.77 18.60
C SER A 28 8.85 2.37 18.69
N ARG A 29 9.29 1.57 19.68
CA ARG A 29 8.67 0.26 19.98
C ARG A 29 7.18 0.37 20.26
N GLU A 30 6.79 1.40 21.00
CA GLU A 30 5.41 1.68 21.33
C GLU A 30 4.58 2.00 20.09
N PHE A 31 5.10 2.85 19.18
CA PHE A 31 4.47 3.14 17.90
C PHE A 31 4.19 1.87 17.10
N PHE A 32 5.19 0.99 16.96
CA PHE A 32 5.00 -0.25 16.21
C PHE A 32 4.01 -1.20 16.88
N ALA A 33 4.04 -1.31 18.21
CA ALA A 33 3.08 -2.15 18.93
C ALA A 33 1.63 -1.70 18.72
N ILE A 34 1.38 -0.38 18.80
CA ILE A 34 0.04 0.19 18.55
C ILE A 34 -0.36 0.02 17.09
N TYR A 35 0.55 0.32 16.15
CA TYR A 35 0.29 0.18 14.72
C TYR A 35 -0.05 -1.27 14.35
N ASP A 36 0.74 -2.22 14.84
CA ASP A 36 0.58 -3.63 14.53
C ASP A 36 -0.75 -4.17 15.07
N ALA A 37 -1.15 -3.75 16.28
CA ALA A 37 -2.44 -4.11 16.85
C ALA A 37 -3.61 -3.55 16.01
N LEU A 38 -3.53 -2.28 15.58
CA LEU A 38 -4.54 -1.66 14.71
C LEU A 38 -4.57 -2.34 13.33
N ARG A 39 -3.42 -2.69 12.79
CA ARG A 39 -3.32 -3.37 11.49
C ARG A 39 -3.96 -4.75 11.54
N GLN A 40 -3.71 -5.53 12.61
CA GLN A 40 -4.29 -6.86 12.81
C GLN A 40 -5.82 -6.82 12.99
N GLN A 41 -6.37 -5.76 13.56
CA GLN A 41 -7.84 -5.58 13.62
C GLN A 41 -8.45 -5.38 12.24
N ASN A 42 -7.75 -4.68 11.34
CA ASN A 42 -8.22 -4.38 9.99
C ASN A 42 -7.91 -5.49 8.99
N GLU A 43 -6.85 -6.24 9.23
CA GLU A 43 -6.38 -7.35 8.40
C GLU A 43 -6.13 -8.57 9.30
N PRO A 44 -7.16 -9.39 9.56
CA PRO A 44 -7.02 -10.57 10.41
C PRO A 44 -5.88 -11.47 9.95
N HIS A 45 -5.16 -12.06 10.89
CA HIS A 45 -3.98 -12.88 10.62
C HIS A 45 -4.22 -13.97 9.56
N GLU A 46 -5.33 -14.66 9.64
CA GLU A 46 -5.69 -15.73 8.70
C GLU A 46 -5.85 -15.20 7.26
N PHE A 47 -6.48 -14.04 7.12
CA PHE A 47 -6.63 -13.39 5.82
C PHE A 47 -5.26 -12.94 5.27
N ALA A 48 -4.42 -12.31 6.10
CA ALA A 48 -3.09 -11.89 5.71
C ALA A 48 -2.21 -13.10 5.29
N MET A 49 -2.25 -14.19 6.04
CA MET A 49 -1.55 -15.45 5.70
C MET A 49 -2.02 -16.03 4.37
N GLN A 50 -3.32 -16.03 4.11
CA GLN A 50 -3.89 -16.50 2.85
C GLN A 50 -3.54 -15.60 1.67
N LEU A 51 -3.61 -14.27 1.85
CA LEU A 51 -3.33 -13.29 0.81
C LEU A 51 -1.85 -13.29 0.41
N HIS A 52 -0.98 -13.18 1.42
CA HIS A 52 0.45 -12.98 1.23
C HIS A 52 1.22 -14.30 1.05
N GLU A 53 0.69 -15.43 1.55
CA GLU A 53 1.37 -16.73 1.51
C GLU A 53 2.85 -16.62 1.96
N TYR A 54 3.11 -15.93 3.08
CA TYR A 54 4.46 -15.54 3.50
C TYR A 54 5.49 -16.69 3.42
N GLY A 55 5.13 -17.90 3.89
CA GLY A 55 6.02 -19.07 3.87
C GLY A 55 6.41 -19.56 2.48
N ARG A 56 5.61 -19.24 1.43
CA ARG A 56 5.92 -19.57 0.03
C ARG A 56 7.18 -18.89 -0.46
N PHE A 57 7.54 -17.76 0.17
CA PHE A 57 8.65 -16.92 -0.26
C PHE A 57 9.91 -17.09 0.60
N HIS A 58 10.01 -18.16 1.39
CA HIS A 58 11.22 -18.50 2.13
C HIS A 58 12.43 -18.59 1.16
N GLY A 59 13.52 -17.88 1.47
CA GLY A 59 14.72 -17.79 0.64
C GLY A 59 14.55 -17.01 -0.68
N LYS A 60 13.37 -16.46 -0.96
CA LYS A 60 13.06 -15.73 -2.19
C LYS A 60 13.13 -14.21 -1.98
N ARG A 61 13.23 -13.47 -3.07
CA ARG A 61 13.31 -11.99 -3.06
C ARG A 61 11.93 -11.38 -3.14
N VAL A 62 11.57 -10.59 -2.13
CA VAL A 62 10.29 -9.89 -2.03
C VAL A 62 10.51 -8.39 -1.96
N LEU A 63 9.83 -7.62 -2.82
CA LEU A 63 9.81 -6.15 -2.78
C LEU A 63 8.45 -5.66 -2.28
N GLU A 64 8.44 -4.69 -1.37
CA GLU A 64 7.26 -3.90 -1.07
C GLU A 64 7.43 -2.49 -1.65
N VAL A 65 6.54 -2.12 -2.58
CA VAL A 65 6.47 -0.78 -3.18
C VAL A 65 5.52 0.09 -2.36
N GLY A 66 6.06 1.17 -1.77
CA GLY A 66 5.38 1.98 -0.77
C GLY A 66 5.37 1.28 0.59
N CYS A 67 6.55 0.91 1.08
CA CYS A 67 6.67 0.06 2.28
C CYS A 67 6.26 0.78 3.59
N GLY A 68 6.20 2.10 3.60
CA GLY A 68 5.76 2.88 4.74
C GLY A 68 6.57 2.58 6.01
N ASN A 69 5.98 1.87 6.98
CA ASN A 69 6.68 1.41 8.18
C ASN A 69 7.13 -0.06 8.09
N ALA A 70 7.07 -0.66 6.92
CA ALA A 70 7.48 -2.03 6.60
C ALA A 70 6.79 -3.13 7.45
N TYR A 71 5.52 -2.95 7.84
CA TYR A 71 4.76 -3.97 8.58
C TYR A 71 4.66 -5.28 7.80
N THR A 72 4.17 -5.21 6.56
CA THR A 72 4.00 -6.38 5.69
C THR A 72 5.35 -7.03 5.36
N LEU A 73 6.35 -6.19 5.10
CA LEU A 73 7.69 -6.65 4.75
C LEU A 73 8.37 -7.39 5.92
N ALA A 74 8.16 -6.93 7.16
CA ALA A 74 8.65 -7.62 8.34
C ALA A 74 8.06 -9.04 8.44
N LYS A 75 6.79 -9.24 8.08
CA LYS A 75 6.18 -10.57 8.05
C LYS A 75 6.82 -11.50 7.01
N TYR A 76 7.16 -10.99 5.85
CA TYR A 76 7.94 -11.77 4.87
C TYR A 76 9.32 -12.14 5.40
N ALA A 77 10.03 -11.21 6.03
CA ALA A 77 11.35 -11.47 6.63
C ALA A 77 11.28 -12.48 7.78
N GLU A 78 10.28 -12.38 8.66
CA GLU A 78 10.02 -13.36 9.74
C GLU A 78 9.80 -14.80 9.19
N HIS A 79 9.34 -14.92 7.94
CA HIS A 79 9.17 -16.21 7.23
C HIS A 79 10.35 -16.57 6.32
N GLY A 80 11.48 -15.87 6.46
CA GLY A 80 12.75 -16.20 5.81
C GLY A 80 12.91 -15.69 4.39
N ALA A 81 12.10 -14.74 3.92
CA ALA A 81 12.30 -14.07 2.65
C ALA A 81 13.47 -13.07 2.72
N GLN A 82 14.14 -12.84 1.59
CA GLN A 82 15.03 -11.71 1.39
C GLN A 82 14.19 -10.50 0.99
N VAL A 83 14.16 -9.46 1.82
CA VAL A 83 13.17 -8.39 1.68
C VAL A 83 13.78 -7.06 1.29
N PHE A 84 13.06 -6.37 0.41
CA PHE A 84 13.42 -5.08 -0.15
C PHE A 84 12.24 -4.11 0.00
N GLY A 85 12.48 -2.95 0.57
CA GLY A 85 11.47 -1.90 0.72
C GLY A 85 11.80 -0.70 -0.15
N LEU A 86 10.80 -0.16 -0.84
CA LEU A 86 10.90 1.10 -1.56
C LEU A 86 9.77 2.02 -1.10
N ASP A 87 10.11 3.25 -0.79
CA ASP A 87 9.12 4.30 -0.52
C ASP A 87 9.57 5.62 -1.15
N LEU A 88 8.60 6.45 -1.50
CA LEU A 88 8.86 7.76 -2.11
C LEU A 88 9.47 8.74 -1.11
N THR A 89 9.25 8.53 0.20
CA THR A 89 9.62 9.43 1.28
C THR A 89 10.81 8.90 2.10
N LYS A 90 11.71 9.80 2.43
CA LYS A 90 12.84 9.45 3.32
C LYS A 90 12.36 9.05 4.71
N LYS A 91 11.33 9.73 5.22
CA LYS A 91 10.77 9.48 6.55
C LYS A 91 10.21 8.07 6.69
N ALA A 92 9.49 7.55 5.68
CA ALA A 92 9.02 6.18 5.69
C ALA A 92 10.19 5.18 5.70
N ILE A 93 11.21 5.40 4.89
CA ILE A 93 12.40 4.56 4.87
C ILE A 93 13.14 4.57 6.22
N ASP A 94 13.29 5.72 6.86
CA ASP A 94 13.92 5.81 8.19
C ASP A 94 13.11 5.01 9.24
N VAL A 95 11.77 5.11 9.21
CA VAL A 95 10.89 4.34 10.10
C VAL A 95 10.95 2.84 9.80
N SER A 96 10.98 2.45 8.50
CA SER A 96 11.16 1.05 8.10
C SER A 96 12.45 0.45 8.62
N LYS A 97 13.58 1.14 8.43
CA LYS A 97 14.88 0.71 8.96
C LYS A 97 14.83 0.55 10.47
N ARG A 98 14.22 1.51 11.17
CA ARG A 98 14.07 1.45 12.63
C ARG A 98 13.26 0.26 13.10
N ARG A 99 12.19 -0.14 12.36
CA ARG A 99 11.43 -1.37 12.66
C ARG A 99 12.33 -2.59 12.56
N PHE A 100 13.13 -2.69 11.52
CA PHE A 100 14.01 -3.83 11.26
C PHE A 100 15.14 -3.90 12.28
N ASP A 101 15.77 -2.77 12.62
CA ASP A 101 16.78 -2.69 13.70
C ASP A 101 16.21 -3.18 15.05
N ILE A 102 15.00 -2.72 15.41
CA ILE A 102 14.33 -3.09 16.65
C ILE A 102 13.95 -4.57 16.64
N GLY A 103 13.55 -5.11 15.51
CA GLY A 103 13.18 -6.51 15.31
C GLY A 103 14.36 -7.46 15.19
N GLY A 104 15.58 -6.95 14.99
CA GLY A 104 16.76 -7.77 14.71
C GLY A 104 16.64 -8.56 13.42
N ILE A 105 15.97 -8.00 12.40
CA ILE A 105 15.74 -8.62 11.09
C ILE A 105 16.43 -7.83 9.99
N ASP A 106 16.90 -8.53 8.96
CA ASP A 106 17.60 -7.93 7.83
C ASP A 106 16.64 -7.52 6.71
N GLY A 107 16.93 -6.39 6.07
CA GLY A 107 16.20 -5.89 4.90
C GLY A 107 16.92 -4.74 4.23
N GLU A 108 16.66 -4.56 2.95
CA GLU A 108 17.24 -3.49 2.13
C GLU A 108 16.18 -2.44 1.80
N PHE A 109 16.49 -1.15 2.05
CA PHE A 109 15.51 -0.06 1.95
C PHE A 109 16.01 1.09 1.09
N HIS A 110 15.19 1.51 0.11
CA HIS A 110 15.49 2.55 -0.86
C HIS A 110 14.45 3.67 -0.85
N VAL A 111 14.90 4.91 -0.89
CA VAL A 111 14.04 6.03 -1.28
C VAL A 111 13.95 6.02 -2.79
N GLY A 112 12.73 5.94 -3.35
CA GLY A 112 12.57 5.85 -4.79
C GLY A 112 11.14 6.01 -5.26
N ASN A 113 10.99 6.22 -6.57
CA ASN A 113 9.69 6.37 -7.22
C ASN A 113 9.25 5.03 -7.82
N ALA A 114 8.00 4.64 -7.53
CA ALA A 114 7.40 3.43 -8.10
C ALA A 114 7.31 3.45 -9.64
N GLU A 115 7.30 4.63 -10.23
CA GLU A 115 7.26 4.84 -11.69
C GLU A 115 8.61 4.61 -12.37
N GLN A 116 9.68 4.43 -11.58
CA GLN A 116 11.04 4.13 -12.04
C GLN A 116 11.77 3.37 -10.94
N LEU A 117 11.56 2.07 -10.88
CA LEU A 117 12.17 1.22 -9.85
C LEU A 117 13.68 1.06 -10.07
N PRO A 118 14.51 1.26 -9.02
CA PRO A 118 15.97 1.18 -9.13
C PRO A 118 16.48 -0.28 -9.12
N PHE A 119 15.72 -1.18 -9.72
CA PHE A 119 16.02 -2.60 -9.76
C PHE A 119 16.06 -3.11 -11.20
N GLY A 120 16.86 -4.16 -11.43
CA GLY A 120 16.94 -4.82 -12.74
C GLY A 120 15.67 -5.61 -13.09
N ASP A 121 15.56 -5.99 -14.36
CA ASP A 121 14.49 -6.87 -14.84
C ASP A 121 14.54 -8.22 -14.14
N ASN A 122 13.37 -8.85 -13.97
CA ASN A 122 13.26 -10.22 -13.45
C ASN A 122 14.00 -10.45 -12.12
N THR A 123 13.93 -9.47 -11.21
CA THR A 123 14.68 -9.48 -9.95
C THR A 123 13.92 -10.16 -8.82
N PHE A 124 12.60 -9.97 -8.74
CA PHE A 124 11.80 -10.36 -7.59
C PHE A 124 10.89 -11.56 -7.87
N ASP A 125 10.76 -12.43 -6.88
CA ASP A 125 9.81 -13.54 -6.90
C ASP A 125 8.40 -13.09 -6.51
N CYS A 126 8.31 -12.04 -5.68
CA CYS A 126 7.07 -11.40 -5.30
C CYS A 126 7.28 -9.88 -5.20
N ILE A 127 6.29 -9.12 -5.65
CA ILE A 127 6.18 -7.69 -5.35
C ILE A 127 4.83 -7.46 -4.68
N CYS A 128 4.80 -6.74 -3.56
CA CYS A 128 3.56 -6.32 -2.93
C CYS A 128 3.47 -4.79 -2.88
N SER A 129 2.23 -4.26 -2.94
CA SER A 129 1.96 -2.83 -2.80
C SER A 129 0.57 -2.64 -2.19
N MET A 130 0.55 -2.31 -0.92
CA MET A 130 -0.67 -2.30 -0.11
C MET A 130 -1.16 -0.86 0.13
N GLY A 131 -2.14 -0.41 -0.67
CA GLY A 131 -2.73 0.91 -0.50
C GLY A 131 -1.87 2.07 -1.01
N VAL A 132 -1.03 1.86 -2.03
CA VAL A 132 -0.05 2.85 -2.49
C VAL A 132 -0.25 3.27 -3.94
N LEU A 133 -0.42 2.34 -4.87
CA LEU A 133 -0.38 2.66 -6.31
C LEU A 133 -1.45 3.66 -6.77
N HIS A 134 -2.54 3.79 -6.04
CA HIS A 134 -3.57 4.78 -6.34
C HIS A 134 -3.18 6.22 -5.93
N HIS A 135 -2.03 6.38 -5.25
CA HIS A 135 -1.45 7.68 -4.90
C HIS A 135 -0.27 8.07 -5.79
N VAL A 136 0.28 7.17 -6.60
CA VAL A 136 1.37 7.51 -7.51
C VAL A 136 0.87 8.39 -8.65
N SER A 137 1.71 9.28 -9.19
CA SER A 137 1.31 10.21 -10.24
C SER A 137 0.84 9.47 -11.51
N ASN A 138 1.56 8.42 -11.91
CA ASN A 138 1.23 7.57 -13.04
C ASN A 138 1.18 6.09 -12.65
N THR A 139 -0.02 5.60 -12.30
CA THR A 139 -0.24 4.21 -11.88
C THR A 139 0.11 3.19 -12.98
N GLU A 140 -0.10 3.54 -14.26
CA GLU A 140 0.24 2.67 -15.39
C GLU A 140 1.75 2.46 -15.46
N SER A 141 2.56 3.54 -15.43
CA SER A 141 4.02 3.44 -15.42
C SER A 141 4.54 2.64 -14.22
N ALA A 142 3.96 2.87 -13.03
CA ALA A 142 4.34 2.09 -11.85
C ALA A 142 4.02 0.60 -12.00
N THR A 143 2.89 0.26 -12.64
CA THR A 143 2.51 -1.14 -12.90
C THR A 143 3.43 -1.79 -13.92
N GLU A 144 3.85 -1.06 -14.96
CA GLU A 144 4.81 -1.52 -15.97
C GLU A 144 6.20 -1.79 -15.35
N GLU A 145 6.67 -0.92 -14.47
CA GLU A 145 7.92 -1.11 -13.72
C GLU A 145 7.86 -2.31 -12.77
N ILE A 146 6.75 -2.50 -12.07
CA ILE A 146 6.51 -3.68 -11.24
C ILE A 146 6.56 -4.96 -12.11
N TYR A 147 5.89 -4.95 -13.26
CA TYR A 147 5.90 -6.09 -14.17
C TYR A 147 7.32 -6.38 -14.69
N ARG A 148 8.10 -5.35 -15.05
CA ARG A 148 9.49 -5.47 -15.49
C ARG A 148 10.38 -6.12 -14.43
N CYS A 149 10.21 -5.70 -13.17
CA CYS A 149 11.05 -6.19 -12.07
C CYS A 149 10.64 -7.58 -11.55
N LEU A 150 9.43 -8.06 -11.86
CA LEU A 150 9.00 -9.41 -11.51
C LEU A 150 9.63 -10.45 -12.43
N LYS A 151 10.04 -11.58 -11.83
CA LYS A 151 10.46 -12.77 -12.58
C LYS A 151 9.28 -13.36 -13.34
N PRO A 152 9.53 -14.08 -14.46
CA PRO A 152 8.52 -14.96 -15.05
C PRO A 152 7.95 -15.92 -13.99
N GLY A 153 6.61 -15.98 -13.89
CA GLY A 153 5.93 -16.73 -12.82
C GLY A 153 5.95 -16.08 -11.43
N GLY A 154 6.53 -14.89 -11.31
CA GLY A 154 6.50 -14.07 -10.08
C GLY A 154 5.09 -13.58 -9.76
N ARG A 155 4.85 -13.22 -8.51
CA ARG A 155 3.52 -12.81 -8.00
C ARG A 155 3.48 -11.34 -7.66
N LEU A 156 2.44 -10.64 -8.15
CA LEU A 156 2.06 -9.31 -7.67
C LEU A 156 0.90 -9.44 -6.68
N ILE A 157 1.04 -8.81 -5.52
CA ILE A 157 -0.05 -8.63 -4.54
C ILE A 157 -0.29 -7.13 -4.42
N VAL A 158 -1.47 -6.67 -4.81
CA VAL A 158 -1.79 -5.24 -4.82
C VAL A 158 -3.15 -4.97 -4.21
N MET A 159 -3.23 -3.93 -3.38
CA MET A 159 -4.49 -3.41 -2.85
C MET A 159 -4.76 -2.01 -3.41
N LEU A 160 -5.93 -1.84 -4.01
CA LEU A 160 -6.43 -0.57 -4.54
C LEU A 160 -7.87 -0.33 -4.09
N TYR A 161 -8.29 0.93 -4.04
CA TYR A 161 -9.63 1.30 -3.63
C TYR A 161 -10.67 0.99 -4.71
N HIS A 162 -11.73 0.29 -4.31
CA HIS A 162 -12.78 -0.15 -5.23
C HIS A 162 -13.87 0.92 -5.43
N ARG A 163 -13.96 1.46 -6.65
CA ARG A 163 -14.89 2.54 -7.04
C ARG A 163 -16.36 2.21 -6.76
N ASN A 164 -16.77 0.96 -6.92
CA ASN A 164 -18.16 0.54 -6.77
C ASN A 164 -18.52 0.15 -5.33
N SER A 165 -17.68 0.48 -4.33
CA SER A 165 -18.04 0.32 -2.92
C SER A 165 -19.16 1.29 -2.52
N LEU A 166 -19.92 0.95 -1.48
CA LEU A 166 -20.95 1.84 -0.92
C LEU A 166 -20.37 3.20 -0.49
N LEU A 167 -19.13 3.21 0.00
CA LEU A 167 -18.43 4.43 0.36
C LEU A 167 -18.36 5.41 -0.82
N TYR A 168 -17.81 4.95 -1.95
CA TYR A 168 -17.56 5.82 -3.10
C TYR A 168 -18.81 6.07 -3.95
N ARG A 169 -19.74 5.13 -3.97
CA ARG A 169 -20.93 5.23 -4.83
C ARG A 169 -22.10 5.94 -4.17
N VAL A 170 -22.23 5.86 -2.85
CA VAL A 170 -23.36 6.43 -2.11
C VAL A 170 -22.90 7.52 -1.15
N TRP A 171 -21.97 7.20 -0.24
CA TRP A 171 -21.58 8.13 0.82
C TRP A 171 -20.82 9.35 0.29
N MET A 172 -19.84 9.16 -0.58
CA MET A 172 -19.04 10.26 -1.14
C MET A 172 -19.87 11.30 -1.90
N PRO A 173 -20.81 10.96 -2.80
CA PRO A 173 -21.69 11.92 -3.44
C PRO A 173 -22.52 12.74 -2.46
N VAL A 174 -23.04 12.10 -1.39
CA VAL A 174 -23.79 12.80 -0.34
C VAL A 174 -22.89 13.79 0.40
N GLN A 175 -21.68 13.38 0.78
CA GLN A 175 -20.72 14.25 1.45
C GLN A 175 -20.22 15.38 0.54
N ALA A 176 -20.00 15.11 -0.74
CA ALA A 176 -19.60 16.10 -1.73
C ALA A 176 -20.63 17.26 -1.80
N ARG A 177 -21.92 16.89 -1.88
CA ARG A 177 -23.00 17.87 -1.86
C ARG A 177 -23.06 18.65 -0.55
N ARG A 178 -22.96 17.95 0.61
CA ARG A 178 -23.00 18.60 1.94
C ARG A 178 -21.83 19.55 2.16
N ARG A 179 -20.61 19.14 1.78
CA ARG A 179 -19.37 19.90 2.00
C ARG A 179 -19.04 20.88 0.89
N ARG A 180 -19.84 20.95 -0.18
CA ARG A 180 -19.59 21.75 -1.40
C ARG A 180 -18.20 21.50 -1.99
N LYS A 181 -17.75 20.23 -1.97
CA LYS A 181 -16.49 19.77 -2.56
C LYS A 181 -16.79 18.87 -3.75
N SER A 182 -15.83 18.74 -4.70
CA SER A 182 -15.93 17.72 -5.74
C SER A 182 -15.77 16.32 -5.15
N ILE A 183 -16.40 15.31 -5.78
CA ILE A 183 -16.23 13.90 -5.37
C ILE A 183 -14.76 13.52 -5.41
N GLN A 184 -14.03 13.89 -6.48
CA GLN A 184 -12.60 13.59 -6.62
C GLN A 184 -11.77 14.16 -5.47
N ARG A 185 -12.07 15.37 -5.00
CA ARG A 185 -11.38 15.95 -3.85
C ARG A 185 -11.62 15.15 -2.57
N LEU A 186 -12.83 14.67 -2.34
CA LEU A 186 -13.12 13.83 -1.18
C LEU A 186 -12.46 12.45 -1.29
N VAL A 187 -12.41 11.89 -2.50
CA VAL A 187 -11.68 10.65 -2.77
C VAL A 187 -10.20 10.81 -2.46
N ASN A 188 -9.58 11.89 -2.92
CA ASN A 188 -8.18 12.17 -2.60
C ASN A 188 -7.96 12.30 -1.09
N GLU A 189 -8.87 12.97 -0.38
CA GLU A 189 -8.78 13.26 1.06
C GLU A 189 -9.12 12.04 1.97
N VAL A 190 -9.38 10.85 1.43
CA VAL A 190 -9.67 9.65 2.25
C VAL A 190 -8.53 9.33 3.22
N ASP A 191 -7.29 9.42 2.74
CA ASP A 191 -6.09 9.13 3.53
C ASP A 191 -5.46 10.39 4.16
N GLY A 192 -6.17 11.50 4.12
CA GLY A 192 -5.75 12.75 4.77
C GLY A 192 -6.16 13.98 3.99
N VAL A 193 -6.50 15.03 4.74
CA VAL A 193 -6.86 16.33 4.17
C VAL A 193 -5.67 16.93 3.43
N GLY A 194 -5.87 17.33 2.18
CA GLY A 194 -4.83 17.90 1.34
C GLY A 194 -4.06 16.87 0.50
N ASN A 195 -4.37 15.57 0.60
CA ASN A 195 -3.78 14.57 -0.29
C ASN A 195 -4.03 14.96 -1.75
N PRO A 196 -2.99 15.11 -2.57
CA PRO A 196 -3.11 15.58 -3.95
C PRO A 196 -3.70 14.53 -4.89
N LYS A 197 -3.61 13.22 -4.52
CA LYS A 197 -4.03 12.13 -5.38
C LYS A 197 -4.56 10.94 -4.60
N GLY A 198 -5.76 10.50 -4.99
CA GLY A 198 -6.35 9.23 -4.61
C GLY A 198 -7.24 8.76 -5.75
N ASP A 199 -6.90 7.65 -6.38
CA ASP A 199 -7.71 7.05 -7.43
C ASP A 199 -8.52 5.89 -6.89
N VAL A 200 -9.64 5.63 -7.55
CA VAL A 200 -10.49 4.46 -7.27
C VAL A 200 -10.74 3.71 -8.57
N TYR A 201 -10.75 2.39 -8.50
CA TYR A 201 -10.80 1.53 -9.68
C TYR A 201 -12.02 0.61 -9.64
N SER A 202 -12.68 0.44 -10.77
CA SER A 202 -13.58 -0.68 -11.00
C SER A 202 -12.78 -1.96 -11.28
N LYS A 203 -13.42 -3.13 -11.16
CA LYS A 203 -12.78 -4.41 -11.53
C LYS A 203 -12.30 -4.43 -12.99
N GLY A 204 -13.03 -3.78 -13.90
CA GLY A 204 -12.64 -3.67 -15.32
C GLY A 204 -11.39 -2.82 -15.52
N GLU A 205 -11.31 -1.67 -14.84
CA GLU A 205 -10.14 -0.79 -14.89
C GLU A 205 -8.91 -1.48 -14.28
N MET A 206 -9.07 -2.23 -13.17
CA MET A 206 -7.98 -3.03 -12.60
C MET A 206 -7.49 -4.12 -13.57
N LYS A 207 -8.40 -4.83 -14.24
CA LYS A 207 -8.01 -5.83 -15.27
C LYS A 207 -7.25 -5.18 -16.41
N HIS A 208 -7.65 -3.98 -16.83
CA HIS A 208 -6.95 -3.25 -17.86
C HIS A 208 -5.56 -2.79 -17.40
N LEU A 209 -5.44 -2.28 -16.18
CA LEU A 209 -4.18 -1.86 -15.56
C LEU A 209 -3.19 -3.04 -15.47
N LEU A 210 -3.69 -4.23 -15.13
CA LEU A 210 -2.91 -5.46 -14.93
C LEU A 210 -2.89 -6.38 -16.16
N ARG A 211 -3.21 -5.88 -17.36
CA ARG A 211 -3.35 -6.67 -18.59
C ARG A 211 -2.11 -7.45 -19.01
N SER A 212 -0.94 -7.04 -18.56
CA SER A 212 0.34 -7.74 -18.83
C SER A 212 0.50 -9.02 -18.02
N PHE A 213 -0.29 -9.20 -16.95
CA PHE A 213 -0.23 -10.38 -16.09
C PHE A 213 -1.09 -11.52 -16.64
N SER A 214 -0.58 -12.74 -16.60
CA SER A 214 -1.22 -13.92 -17.20
C SER A 214 -2.48 -14.38 -16.47
N SER A 215 -2.58 -14.14 -15.17
CA SER A 215 -3.76 -14.45 -14.36
C SER A 215 -4.00 -13.34 -13.32
N ILE A 216 -5.27 -13.04 -13.06
CA ILE A 216 -5.66 -12.01 -12.10
C ILE A 216 -6.77 -12.58 -11.21
N GLU A 217 -6.48 -12.73 -9.95
CA GLU A 217 -7.47 -13.02 -8.91
C GLU A 217 -7.84 -11.75 -8.18
N MET A 218 -9.12 -11.53 -7.92
CA MET A 218 -9.60 -10.32 -7.26
C MET A 218 -10.48 -10.66 -6.08
N PHE A 219 -10.09 -10.16 -4.92
CA PHE A 219 -10.90 -10.18 -3.72
C PHE A 219 -11.44 -8.78 -3.46
N CYS A 220 -12.72 -8.67 -3.13
CA CYS A 220 -13.30 -7.43 -2.61
C CYS A 220 -13.49 -7.64 -1.11
N GLY A 221 -12.69 -6.96 -0.32
CA GLY A 221 -12.76 -6.97 1.13
C GLY A 221 -13.16 -5.61 1.69
N CYS A 222 -13.52 -5.55 2.95
CA CYS A 222 -13.65 -4.31 3.67
C CYS A 222 -12.29 -3.82 4.13
N LEU A 223 -12.00 -2.56 3.82
CA LEU A 223 -11.13 -1.75 4.65
C LEU A 223 -11.98 -1.20 5.77
N ASN A 224 -11.62 -1.54 6.99
CA ASN A 224 -12.17 -0.91 8.18
C ASN A 224 -11.73 0.56 8.19
N ILE A 225 -12.65 1.48 7.89
CA ILE A 225 -12.34 2.91 7.87
C ILE A 225 -12.58 3.47 9.27
N GLY A 226 -11.73 3.07 10.21
CA GLY A 226 -11.75 3.56 11.59
C GLY A 226 -12.68 2.77 12.52
N PRO A 227 -12.64 3.04 13.84
CA PRO A 227 -13.22 2.20 14.89
C PRO A 227 -14.76 2.14 14.92
N ARG A 228 -15.46 2.64 13.91
CA ARG A 228 -16.94 2.74 13.90
C ARG A 228 -17.64 2.23 12.65
N TYR A 229 -16.95 1.69 11.67
CA TYR A 229 -17.60 1.24 10.44
C TYR A 229 -17.02 -0.09 9.96
N GLU A 230 -17.61 -1.16 10.45
CA GLU A 230 -17.51 -2.46 9.78
C GLU A 230 -18.46 -2.42 8.57
N VAL A 231 -17.91 -2.35 7.38
CA VAL A 231 -18.68 -2.60 6.16
C VAL A 231 -18.50 -4.07 5.80
N LEU A 232 -19.43 -4.90 6.15
CA LEU A 232 -19.51 -6.28 5.70
C LEU A 232 -19.73 -6.27 4.18
N ILE A 233 -18.75 -6.72 3.43
CA ILE A 233 -18.95 -7.03 2.01
C ILE A 233 -19.26 -8.52 1.95
N PRO A 234 -20.43 -8.92 1.42
CA PRO A 234 -20.75 -10.33 1.22
C PRO A 234 -19.68 -10.98 0.33
N LYS A 235 -19.34 -12.21 0.66
CA LYS A 235 -18.44 -13.08 -0.10
C LYS A 235 -18.86 -13.23 -1.55
#